data_71c966e4145487a1e7b31e698863bacd
#
_entry.id   71c966e4145487a1e7b31e698863bacd
#
_cell.length_a   1.000
_cell.length_b   1.000
_cell.length_c   1.000
_cell.angle_alpha   90.00
_cell.angle_beta   90.00
_cell.angle_gamma   90.00
#
_symmetry.space_group_name_H-M   'P 1'
#
loop_
_entity.id
_entity.type
_entity.pdbx_description
1 polymer ?
#
loop_
_entity_poly.entity_id
_entity_poly.type
_entity_poly.pdbx_seq_one_letter_code
_entity_poly.pdbx_strand_id
1 'polypeptide(L)'
;MISEHDICELFSTLLPSGRQNACFESDAEIISLRGMNVLFSTDEFSAEDLFREDDPYALGWNIAAGAISDILACGGTPLYYAHALTVSPRWDADFLTRFAQGVRAVLEAADARFIGGDCGRSEHWRCTASVIGSCDWPPVGRRGARPGNSLYLSGPIGAGNLEAALTLHAKELADGSGSIRNLFALRRTESSVMRKYASACMDTSDGFAGALHTLADLNQCGFAVTDPPYLPGAVDCFQRLGLPNTLLCLGECGEYELLFTVNSKNEPAMLAEARQAGCAFYRVGEMTEAGRMLHQDGKAFDLSALRLSARDFTTPRQYLAALSRLLAAASAGVAAMPCNHDVCLTA
;
A
#
# COMPACT_ATOMS: atom_id res chain seq x y z
N MET A 1 18.90 -7.11 13.84
CA MET A 1 19.21 -6.23 12.67
C MET A 1 18.65 -4.87 13.00
N ILE A 2 19.30 -3.77 12.62
CA ILE A 2 18.75 -2.41 12.82
C ILE A 2 17.58 -2.26 11.85
N SER A 3 16.41 -1.87 12.35
CA SER A 3 15.22 -1.67 11.50
C SER A 3 15.34 -0.38 10.67
N GLU A 4 14.53 -0.28 9.62
CA GLU A 4 14.41 0.95 8.82
C GLU A 4 13.98 2.14 9.71
N HIS A 5 13.02 1.91 10.61
CA HIS A 5 12.58 2.89 11.60
C HIS A 5 13.75 3.40 12.45
N ASP A 6 14.59 2.50 12.99
CA ASP A 6 15.74 2.88 13.83
C ASP A 6 16.74 3.74 13.05
N ILE A 7 16.95 3.42 11.76
CA ILE A 7 17.84 4.18 10.87
C ILE A 7 17.28 5.59 10.64
N CYS A 8 16.03 5.70 10.26
CA CYS A 8 15.39 7.00 10.00
C CYS A 8 15.29 7.86 11.26
N GLU A 9 15.03 7.26 12.42
CA GLU A 9 15.01 7.97 13.69
C GLU A 9 16.40 8.48 14.07
N LEU A 10 17.45 7.66 13.87
CA LEU A 10 18.84 8.07 14.08
C LEU A 10 19.20 9.31 13.27
N PHE A 11 18.93 9.27 11.95
CA PHE A 11 19.20 10.42 11.07
C PHE A 11 18.37 11.64 11.46
N SER A 12 17.11 11.44 11.83
CA SER A 12 16.23 12.53 12.28
C SER A 12 16.71 13.20 13.55
N THR A 13 17.41 12.47 14.42
CA THR A 13 17.97 12.98 15.67
C THR A 13 19.30 13.71 15.43
N LEU A 14 20.10 13.24 14.48
CA LEU A 14 21.45 13.76 14.24
C LEU A 14 21.49 14.92 13.24
N LEU A 15 20.53 15.00 12.32
CA LEU A 15 20.55 16.00 11.26
C LEU A 15 19.55 17.13 11.53
N PRO A 16 19.86 18.39 11.12
CA PRO A 16 18.91 19.49 11.20
C PRO A 16 17.66 19.17 10.37
N SER A 17 16.49 19.10 11.00
CA SER A 17 15.23 18.80 10.33
C SER A 17 14.64 20.05 9.66
N GLY A 18 14.20 19.92 8.40
CA GLY A 18 13.44 20.93 7.66
C GLY A 18 11.95 20.57 7.49
N ARG A 19 11.53 19.39 7.95
CA ARG A 19 10.14 18.93 7.86
C ARG A 19 9.29 19.40 9.04
N GLN A 20 7.97 19.46 8.84
CA GLN A 20 6.99 19.82 9.87
C GLN A 20 6.44 18.61 10.63
N ASN A 21 6.43 17.44 10.00
CA ASN A 21 6.00 16.17 10.60
C ASN A 21 7.14 15.47 11.33
N ALA A 22 6.84 14.66 12.33
CA ALA A 22 7.80 13.75 12.91
C ALA A 22 8.07 12.55 11.98
N CYS A 23 9.13 11.78 12.28
CA CYS A 23 9.48 10.59 11.52
C CYS A 23 8.32 9.61 11.49
N PHE A 24 8.01 9.05 10.33
CA PHE A 24 6.92 8.09 10.08
C PHE A 24 5.49 8.57 10.37
N GLU A 25 5.27 9.84 10.68
CA GLU A 25 3.92 10.37 10.91
C GLU A 25 3.15 10.69 9.63
N SER A 26 3.79 10.61 8.47
CA SER A 26 3.19 10.88 7.16
C SER A 26 3.90 10.05 6.09
N ASP A 27 3.23 9.72 4.99
CA ASP A 27 3.84 9.05 3.85
C ASP A 27 4.82 9.98 3.13
N ALA A 28 4.44 11.22 2.87
CA ALA A 28 5.35 12.23 2.36
C ALA A 28 5.84 13.17 3.48
N GLU A 29 7.07 13.68 3.35
CA GLU A 29 7.58 14.72 4.22
C GLU A 29 6.89 16.06 3.94
N ILE A 30 6.46 16.75 4.97
CA ILE A 30 5.76 18.03 4.88
C ILE A 30 6.76 19.16 5.11
N ILE A 31 6.94 20.01 4.11
CA ILE A 31 7.88 21.13 4.13
C ILE A 31 7.11 22.44 3.98
N SER A 32 7.39 23.44 4.83
CA SER A 32 6.84 24.78 4.63
C SER A 32 7.78 25.61 3.73
N LEU A 33 7.28 25.98 2.57
CA LEU A 33 7.99 26.85 1.65
C LEU A 33 7.18 28.12 1.38
N ARG A 34 7.60 29.25 1.94
CA ARG A 34 6.93 30.56 1.77
C ARG A 34 5.43 30.52 2.12
N GLY A 35 5.08 29.77 3.14
CA GLY A 35 3.69 29.63 3.61
C GLY A 35 2.84 28.61 2.84
N MET A 36 3.42 27.89 1.88
CA MET A 36 2.79 26.76 1.21
C MET A 36 3.24 25.44 1.81
N ASN A 37 2.36 24.45 1.91
CA ASN A 37 2.74 23.09 2.20
C ASN A 37 3.24 22.40 0.93
N VAL A 38 4.53 22.08 0.91
CA VAL A 38 5.16 21.25 -0.11
C VAL A 38 5.31 19.86 0.46
N LEU A 39 4.89 18.87 -0.31
CA LEU A 39 5.04 17.46 0.00
C LEU A 39 6.24 16.92 -0.78
N PHE A 40 7.07 16.14 -0.11
CA PHE A 40 8.23 15.50 -0.71
C PHE A 40 8.26 14.02 -0.31
N SER A 41 8.38 13.16 -1.30
CA SER A 41 8.59 11.73 -1.10
C SER A 41 9.79 11.26 -1.88
N THR A 42 10.44 10.21 -1.38
CA THR A 42 11.52 9.52 -2.07
C THR A 42 11.51 8.04 -1.69
N ASP A 43 11.39 7.17 -2.71
CA ASP A 43 11.34 5.72 -2.59
C ASP A 43 12.43 5.06 -3.39
N GLU A 44 12.98 3.97 -2.87
CA GLU A 44 13.92 3.12 -3.59
C GLU A 44 13.24 1.81 -4.01
N PHE A 45 13.42 1.47 -5.29
CA PHE A 45 13.05 0.19 -5.88
C PHE A 45 14.31 -0.48 -6.42
N SER A 46 14.41 -1.79 -6.32
CA SER A 46 15.63 -2.51 -6.69
C SER A 46 15.35 -3.89 -7.30
N ALA A 47 16.42 -4.54 -7.76
CA ALA A 47 16.38 -5.91 -8.23
C ALA A 47 15.94 -6.93 -7.17
N GLU A 48 15.83 -6.51 -5.91
CA GLU A 48 15.32 -7.33 -4.81
C GLU A 48 13.79 -7.40 -4.81
N ASP A 49 13.12 -6.51 -5.55
CA ASP A 49 11.68 -6.54 -5.83
C ASP A 49 11.35 -7.60 -6.89
N LEU A 50 11.37 -8.86 -6.51
CA LEU A 50 11.46 -10.06 -7.35
C LEU A 50 10.43 -10.19 -8.47
N PHE A 51 9.29 -9.53 -8.38
CA PHE A 51 8.16 -9.76 -9.28
C PHE A 51 7.97 -8.67 -10.35
N ARG A 52 8.90 -7.73 -10.50
CA ARG A 52 8.69 -6.51 -11.30
C ARG A 52 9.57 -6.39 -12.55
N GLU A 53 10.76 -7.02 -12.60
CA GLU A 53 11.75 -6.79 -13.67
C GLU A 53 11.38 -7.38 -15.03
N ASP A 54 10.51 -8.35 -15.12
CA ASP A 54 10.22 -9.08 -16.35
C ASP A 54 9.28 -8.35 -17.34
N ASP A 55 8.60 -7.28 -16.91
CA ASP A 55 7.85 -6.36 -17.76
C ASP A 55 8.34 -4.92 -17.58
N PRO A 56 9.15 -4.38 -18.51
CA PRO A 56 9.72 -3.04 -18.37
C PRO A 56 8.68 -1.92 -18.28
N TYR A 57 7.55 -2.05 -18.98
CA TYR A 57 6.48 -1.06 -18.89
C TYR A 57 5.82 -1.07 -17.50
N ALA A 58 5.46 -2.26 -17.01
CA ALA A 58 4.88 -2.41 -15.68
C ALA A 58 5.86 -1.95 -14.59
N LEU A 59 7.17 -2.24 -14.74
CA LEU A 59 8.19 -1.76 -13.83
C LEU A 59 8.24 -0.23 -13.77
N GLY A 60 8.32 0.43 -14.92
CA GLY A 60 8.34 1.89 -14.99
C GLY A 60 7.05 2.52 -14.46
N TRP A 61 5.89 1.92 -14.77
CA TRP A 61 4.61 2.33 -14.22
C TRP A 61 4.60 2.24 -12.69
N ASN A 62 4.95 1.08 -12.13
CA ASN A 62 4.85 0.83 -10.70
C ASN A 62 5.81 1.69 -9.88
N ILE A 63 7.04 1.91 -10.36
CA ILE A 63 8.00 2.82 -9.69
C ILE A 63 7.44 4.24 -9.61
N ALA A 64 6.91 4.76 -10.72
CA ALA A 64 6.38 6.12 -10.73
C ALA A 64 5.06 6.23 -9.93
N ALA A 65 4.20 5.23 -10.02
CA ALA A 65 2.92 5.21 -9.29
C ALA A 65 3.13 5.05 -7.79
N GLY A 66 4.07 4.20 -7.36
CA GLY A 66 4.43 4.00 -5.95
C GLY A 66 4.91 5.31 -5.33
N ALA A 67 5.92 5.95 -5.90
CA ALA A 67 6.43 7.21 -5.38
C ALA A 67 5.38 8.35 -5.35
N ILE A 68 4.44 8.36 -6.31
CA ILE A 68 3.33 9.34 -6.34
C ILE A 68 2.27 9.01 -5.26
N SER A 69 2.13 7.75 -4.89
CA SER A 69 1.14 7.30 -3.90
C SER A 69 1.29 8.02 -2.56
N ASP A 70 2.50 8.26 -2.09
CA ASP A 70 2.78 9.00 -0.86
C ASP A 70 2.17 10.40 -0.85
N ILE A 71 2.30 11.10 -2.00
CA ILE A 71 1.70 12.44 -2.14
C ILE A 71 0.17 12.34 -2.08
N LEU A 72 -0.40 11.30 -2.71
CA LEU A 72 -1.84 11.06 -2.72
C LEU A 72 -2.36 10.63 -1.34
N ALA A 73 -1.59 9.84 -0.59
CA ALA A 73 -1.94 9.44 0.78
C ALA A 73 -2.02 10.65 1.73
N CYS A 74 -1.20 11.67 1.48
CA CYS A 74 -1.25 12.95 2.18
C CYS A 74 -2.38 13.89 1.69
N GLY A 75 -3.18 13.49 0.71
CA GLY A 75 -4.22 14.33 0.10
C GLY A 75 -3.67 15.43 -0.81
N GLY A 76 -2.41 15.31 -1.22
CA GLY A 76 -1.73 16.29 -2.06
C GLY A 76 -1.94 16.08 -3.55
N THR A 77 -1.39 17.03 -4.31
CA THR A 77 -1.34 17.01 -5.77
C THR A 77 0.11 16.83 -6.20
N PRO A 78 0.49 15.73 -6.88
CA PRO A 78 1.83 15.55 -7.40
C PRO A 78 2.09 16.57 -8.51
N LEU A 79 3.30 17.18 -8.52
CA LEU A 79 3.68 18.22 -9.47
C LEU A 79 4.90 17.83 -10.29
N TYR A 80 5.94 17.33 -9.62
CA TYR A 80 7.22 17.03 -10.23
C TYR A 80 7.72 15.66 -9.79
N TYR A 81 8.32 14.96 -10.73
CA TYR A 81 8.94 13.66 -10.54
C TYR A 81 10.38 13.68 -11.05
N ALA A 82 11.28 13.10 -10.31
CA ALA A 82 12.67 12.85 -10.68
C ALA A 82 13.06 11.42 -10.27
N HIS A 83 14.11 10.85 -10.88
CA HIS A 83 14.69 9.61 -10.38
C HIS A 83 16.20 9.53 -10.58
N ALA A 84 16.88 8.84 -9.68
CA ALA A 84 18.22 8.32 -9.90
C ALA A 84 18.08 6.85 -10.33
N LEU A 85 18.47 6.53 -11.58
CA LEU A 85 18.30 5.20 -12.16
C LEU A 85 19.66 4.54 -12.40
N THR A 86 19.94 3.47 -11.69
CA THR A 86 21.04 2.56 -11.95
C THR A 86 20.55 1.40 -12.79
N VAL A 87 21.00 1.31 -14.04
CA VAL A 87 20.54 0.29 -14.98
C VAL A 87 21.40 -0.98 -14.92
N SER A 88 20.77 -2.14 -15.08
CA SER A 88 21.46 -3.41 -15.26
C SER A 88 22.08 -3.49 -16.66
N PRO A 89 23.25 -4.15 -16.85
CA PRO A 89 23.80 -4.42 -18.16
C PRO A 89 22.90 -5.25 -19.08
N ARG A 90 21.90 -5.94 -18.51
CA ARG A 90 20.89 -6.72 -19.24
C ARG A 90 19.82 -5.85 -19.91
N TRP A 91 19.69 -4.60 -19.51
CA TRP A 91 18.70 -3.67 -20.05
C TRP A 91 19.21 -3.05 -21.34
N ASP A 92 18.61 -3.42 -22.45
CA ASP A 92 18.89 -2.83 -23.74
C ASP A 92 18.04 -1.57 -24.01
N ALA A 93 18.17 -1.02 -25.21
CA ALA A 93 17.46 0.22 -25.57
C ALA A 93 15.94 0.02 -25.66
N ASP A 94 15.48 -1.18 -26.02
CA ASP A 94 14.04 -1.49 -26.06
C ASP A 94 13.45 -1.58 -24.64
N PHE A 95 14.16 -2.27 -23.74
CA PHE A 95 13.79 -2.33 -22.33
C PHE A 95 13.65 -0.92 -21.74
N LEU A 96 14.69 -0.06 -21.92
CA LEU A 96 14.69 1.31 -21.41
C LEU A 96 13.58 2.16 -22.03
N THR A 97 13.29 1.98 -23.30
CA THR A 97 12.19 2.67 -23.97
C THR A 97 10.83 2.28 -23.38
N ARG A 98 10.59 1.00 -23.18
CA ARG A 98 9.35 0.52 -22.56
C ARG A 98 9.22 0.95 -21.10
N PHE A 99 10.31 0.89 -20.36
CA PHE A 99 10.36 1.42 -18.98
C PHE A 99 9.96 2.91 -18.94
N ALA A 100 10.58 3.73 -19.80
CA ALA A 100 10.26 5.16 -19.87
C ALA A 100 8.81 5.42 -20.32
N GLN A 101 8.23 4.56 -21.17
CA GLN A 101 6.81 4.64 -21.53
C GLN A 101 5.90 4.38 -20.35
N GLY A 102 6.23 3.43 -19.46
CA GLY A 102 5.50 3.18 -18.22
C GLY A 102 5.52 4.40 -17.28
N VAL A 103 6.71 4.95 -17.02
CA VAL A 103 6.87 6.19 -16.23
C VAL A 103 6.06 7.33 -16.84
N ARG A 104 6.20 7.54 -18.16
CA ARG A 104 5.47 8.59 -18.89
C ARG A 104 3.96 8.47 -18.70
N ALA A 105 3.41 7.27 -18.86
CA ALA A 105 1.96 7.05 -18.75
C ALA A 105 1.42 7.42 -17.35
N VAL A 106 2.19 7.11 -16.29
CA VAL A 106 1.85 7.54 -14.92
C VAL A 106 1.89 9.05 -14.78
N LEU A 107 2.95 9.70 -15.27
CA LEU A 107 3.10 11.15 -15.16
C LEU A 107 2.00 11.90 -15.93
N GLU A 108 1.63 11.43 -17.11
CA GLU A 108 0.50 11.97 -17.88
C GLU A 108 -0.82 11.80 -17.11
N ALA A 109 -1.08 10.62 -16.53
CA ALA A 109 -2.27 10.35 -15.73
C ALA A 109 -2.30 11.17 -14.42
N ALA A 110 -1.13 11.41 -13.82
CA ALA A 110 -1.00 12.20 -12.59
C ALA A 110 -1.00 13.72 -12.84
N ASP A 111 -0.86 14.17 -14.08
CA ASP A 111 -0.57 15.56 -14.48
C ASP A 111 0.72 16.10 -13.83
N ALA A 112 1.71 15.21 -13.67
CA ALA A 112 3.01 15.54 -13.12
C ALA A 112 4.07 15.70 -14.23
N ARG A 113 5.18 16.36 -13.92
CA ARG A 113 6.24 16.65 -14.89
C ARG A 113 7.55 16.00 -14.46
N PHE A 114 8.22 15.34 -15.41
CA PHE A 114 9.58 14.86 -15.21
C PHE A 114 10.57 16.04 -15.22
N ILE A 115 11.40 16.15 -14.18
CA ILE A 115 12.35 17.24 -14.03
C ILE A 115 13.82 16.80 -14.12
N GLY A 116 14.05 15.52 -14.45
CA GLY A 116 15.41 14.99 -14.60
C GLY A 116 15.77 13.99 -13.52
N GLY A 117 17.06 13.84 -13.30
CA GLY A 117 17.62 12.90 -12.35
C GLY A 117 19.07 12.54 -12.71
N ASP A 118 19.52 11.38 -12.23
CA ASP A 118 20.85 10.86 -12.48
C ASP A 118 20.77 9.43 -13.05
N CYS A 119 21.83 8.98 -13.76
CA CYS A 119 21.87 7.64 -14.33
C CYS A 119 23.23 6.98 -14.07
N GLY A 120 23.19 5.74 -13.58
CA GLY A 120 24.35 4.90 -13.35
C GLY A 120 24.23 3.52 -13.99
N ARG A 121 25.26 2.67 -13.81
CA ARG A 121 25.26 1.26 -14.22
C ARG A 121 25.80 0.39 -13.11
N SER A 122 25.11 -0.74 -12.84
CA SER A 122 25.55 -1.79 -11.90
C SER A 122 25.00 -3.13 -12.34
N GLU A 123 25.53 -4.22 -11.78
CA GLU A 123 25.02 -5.59 -12.02
C GLU A 123 23.53 -5.70 -11.64
N HIS A 124 23.12 -5.06 -10.55
CA HIS A 124 21.74 -4.99 -10.09
C HIS A 124 21.20 -3.59 -10.33
N TRP A 125 20.00 -3.52 -10.92
CA TRP A 125 19.33 -2.24 -11.12
C TRP A 125 18.80 -1.67 -9.79
N ARG A 126 18.74 -0.35 -9.71
CA ARG A 126 18.08 0.42 -8.64
C ARG A 126 17.45 1.67 -9.22
N CYS A 127 16.34 2.07 -8.67
CA CYS A 127 15.69 3.32 -9.01
C CYS A 127 15.22 4.02 -7.74
N THR A 128 15.81 5.15 -7.42
CA THR A 128 15.33 6.03 -6.37
C THR A 128 14.45 7.09 -7.02
N ALA A 129 13.14 6.99 -6.83
CA ALA A 129 12.16 7.93 -7.35
C ALA A 129 11.89 9.02 -6.30
N SER A 130 11.77 10.25 -6.74
CA SER A 130 11.45 11.40 -5.87
C SER A 130 10.31 12.21 -6.45
N VAL A 131 9.37 12.60 -5.62
CA VAL A 131 8.18 13.37 -6.01
C VAL A 131 8.07 14.63 -5.16
N ILE A 132 7.77 15.74 -5.82
CA ILE A 132 7.38 16.99 -5.19
C ILE A 132 5.90 17.20 -5.48
N GLY A 133 5.12 17.40 -4.43
CA GLY A 133 3.71 17.75 -4.50
C GLY A 133 3.37 19.03 -3.74
N SER A 134 2.15 19.47 -3.88
CA SER A 134 1.58 20.57 -3.09
C SER A 134 0.31 20.13 -2.38
N CYS A 135 -0.03 20.81 -1.29
CA CYS A 135 -1.26 20.57 -0.58
C CYS A 135 -1.87 21.91 -0.13
N ASP A 136 -3.04 22.24 -0.72
CA ASP A 136 -3.79 23.46 -0.38
C ASP A 136 -4.60 23.30 0.92
N TRP A 137 -4.69 22.07 1.45
CA TRP A 137 -5.36 21.70 2.69
C TRP A 137 -4.31 21.27 3.72
N PRO A 138 -4.68 21.18 5.01
CA PRO A 138 -3.80 20.49 5.95
C PRO A 138 -3.54 19.06 5.44
N PRO A 139 -2.27 18.68 5.26
CA PRO A 139 -1.94 17.32 4.80
C PRO A 139 -2.48 16.27 5.77
N VAL A 140 -2.99 15.18 5.22
CA VAL A 140 -3.40 14.02 6.02
C VAL A 140 -2.14 13.23 6.38
N GLY A 141 -1.99 12.90 7.64
CA GLY A 141 -0.90 12.04 8.12
C GLY A 141 -1.42 10.70 8.59
N ARG A 142 -0.51 9.87 9.10
CA ARG A 142 -0.81 8.56 9.68
C ARG A 142 -1.38 8.65 11.10
N ARG A 143 -1.30 9.83 11.76
CA ARG A 143 -1.90 10.09 13.08
C ARG A 143 -3.25 10.77 12.98
N GLY A 144 -4.11 10.48 13.95
CA GLY A 144 -5.47 11.05 14.06
C GLY A 144 -6.57 9.99 14.07
N ALA A 145 -6.23 8.72 13.84
CA ALA A 145 -7.17 7.62 14.01
C ALA A 145 -7.59 7.49 15.48
N ARG A 146 -8.86 7.17 15.72
CA ARG A 146 -9.43 7.00 17.05
C ARG A 146 -10.36 5.77 17.07
N PRO A 147 -10.50 5.10 18.21
CA PRO A 147 -11.54 4.08 18.38
C PRO A 147 -12.91 4.60 17.93
N GLY A 148 -13.65 3.77 17.19
CA GLY A 148 -14.93 4.12 16.56
C GLY A 148 -14.82 4.85 15.22
N ASN A 149 -13.61 5.12 14.72
CA ASN A 149 -13.45 5.53 13.33
C ASN A 149 -13.60 4.32 12.41
N SER A 150 -14.32 4.49 11.32
CA SER A 150 -14.43 3.48 10.28
C SER A 150 -13.17 3.44 9.44
N LEU A 151 -12.77 2.22 9.06
CA LEU A 151 -11.65 1.94 8.16
C LEU A 151 -12.13 1.77 6.73
N TYR A 152 -11.45 2.40 5.80
CA TYR A 152 -11.75 2.37 4.36
C TYR A 152 -10.51 2.10 3.53
N LEU A 153 -10.72 1.45 2.39
CA LEU A 153 -9.76 1.33 1.29
C LEU A 153 -10.25 2.09 0.06
N SER A 154 -9.31 2.60 -0.73
CA SER A 154 -9.59 3.26 -2.01
C SER A 154 -9.93 2.30 -3.14
N GLY A 155 -9.57 1.03 -3.01
CA GLY A 155 -9.83 -0.01 -4.00
C GLY A 155 -9.75 -1.42 -3.43
N PRO A 156 -10.07 -2.45 -4.25
CA PRO A 156 -9.88 -3.84 -3.90
C PRO A 156 -8.39 -4.16 -3.75
N ILE A 157 -8.08 -5.10 -2.85
CA ILE A 157 -6.72 -5.57 -2.57
C ILE A 157 -6.52 -7.03 -3.01
N GLY A 158 -5.30 -7.54 -2.86
CA GLY A 158 -4.93 -8.91 -3.16
C GLY A 158 -4.23 -9.09 -4.50
N ALA A 159 -4.10 -8.04 -5.32
CA ALA A 159 -3.44 -8.11 -6.62
C ALA A 159 -1.95 -8.43 -6.52
N GLY A 160 -1.22 -7.77 -5.61
CA GLY A 160 0.20 -7.99 -5.39
C GLY A 160 0.49 -9.39 -4.86
N ASN A 161 -0.25 -9.83 -3.84
CA ASN A 161 -0.11 -11.17 -3.29
C ASN A 161 -0.54 -12.26 -4.29
N LEU A 162 -1.52 -11.98 -5.16
CA LEU A 162 -1.91 -12.87 -6.24
C LEU A 162 -0.79 -13.01 -7.28
N GLU A 163 -0.19 -11.90 -7.73
CA GLU A 163 0.94 -11.91 -8.69
C GLU A 163 2.11 -12.71 -8.11
N ALA A 164 2.46 -12.49 -6.84
CA ALA A 164 3.49 -13.23 -6.15
C ALA A 164 3.19 -14.74 -6.08
N ALA A 165 1.98 -15.12 -5.70
CA ALA A 165 1.56 -16.52 -5.65
C ALA A 165 1.63 -17.19 -7.02
N LEU A 166 1.12 -16.54 -8.07
CA LEU A 166 1.19 -17.04 -9.44
C LEU A 166 2.65 -17.24 -9.90
N THR A 167 3.53 -16.30 -9.59
CA THR A 167 4.95 -16.41 -9.93
C THR A 167 5.62 -17.58 -9.19
N LEU A 168 5.34 -17.76 -7.92
CA LEU A 168 5.89 -18.85 -7.11
C LEU A 168 5.37 -20.23 -7.52
N HIS A 169 4.15 -20.31 -8.03
CA HIS A 169 3.46 -21.52 -8.46
C HIS A 169 3.39 -21.68 -10.00
N ALA A 170 4.11 -20.86 -10.78
CA ALA A 170 4.03 -20.85 -12.25
C ALA A 170 4.26 -22.23 -12.90
N LYS A 171 5.09 -23.10 -12.26
CA LYS A 171 5.35 -24.47 -12.76
C LYS A 171 4.19 -25.45 -12.51
N GLU A 172 3.29 -25.11 -11.60
CA GLU A 172 2.15 -25.93 -11.19
C GLU A 172 0.89 -25.57 -11.99
N LEU A 173 0.91 -24.38 -12.63
CA LEU A 173 -0.18 -23.86 -13.45
C LEU A 173 0.06 -24.19 -14.92
N ALA A 174 -0.48 -25.34 -15.38
CA ALA A 174 -0.28 -25.85 -16.73
C ALA A 174 -1.08 -25.09 -17.82
N ASP A 175 -1.97 -24.17 -17.44
CA ASP A 175 -2.96 -23.55 -18.33
C ASP A 175 -2.60 -22.13 -18.83
N GLY A 176 -1.38 -21.65 -18.57
CA GLY A 176 -0.95 -20.32 -18.99
C GLY A 176 -1.64 -19.15 -18.26
N SER A 177 -2.41 -19.41 -17.22
CA SER A 177 -3.08 -18.37 -16.39
C SER A 177 -2.10 -17.52 -15.56
N GLY A 178 -0.80 -17.63 -15.82
CA GLY A 178 0.30 -17.18 -14.96
C GLY A 178 0.78 -15.74 -15.13
N SER A 179 0.08 -14.86 -15.86
CA SER A 179 0.62 -13.49 -16.08
C SER A 179 -0.33 -12.37 -15.69
N ILE A 180 -0.87 -12.43 -14.48
CA ILE A 180 -1.50 -11.24 -13.89
C ILE A 180 -0.38 -10.30 -13.46
N ARG A 181 -0.48 -9.03 -13.88
CA ARG A 181 0.41 -7.96 -13.44
C ARG A 181 -0.35 -7.03 -12.52
N ASN A 182 0.23 -6.79 -11.34
CA ASN A 182 -0.25 -5.77 -10.44
C ASN A 182 0.27 -4.41 -10.92
N LEU A 183 -0.56 -3.65 -11.63
CA LEU A 183 -0.28 -2.26 -11.93
C LEU A 183 -0.91 -1.40 -10.83
N PHE A 184 -0.07 -0.63 -10.13
CA PHE A 184 -0.52 0.24 -9.05
C PHE A 184 -1.49 1.30 -9.55
N ALA A 185 -2.63 1.41 -8.90
CA ALA A 185 -3.66 2.36 -9.28
C ALA A 185 -3.31 3.77 -8.78
N LEU A 186 -3.45 4.77 -9.65
CA LEU A 186 -3.33 6.17 -9.26
C LEU A 186 -4.63 6.67 -8.63
N ARG A 187 -4.68 6.74 -7.32
CA ARG A 187 -5.87 7.10 -6.52
C ARG A 187 -6.08 8.61 -6.39
N ARG A 188 -5.98 9.36 -7.50
CA ARG A 188 -6.10 10.83 -7.52
C ARG A 188 -7.49 11.32 -7.11
N THR A 189 -8.53 10.76 -7.70
CA THR A 189 -9.92 11.12 -7.41
C THR A 189 -10.27 10.75 -5.99
N GLU A 190 -9.89 9.53 -5.57
CA GLU A 190 -10.09 9.03 -4.22
C GLU A 190 -9.37 9.92 -3.20
N SER A 191 -8.11 10.26 -3.44
CA SER A 191 -7.31 11.16 -2.60
C SER A 191 -7.97 12.53 -2.45
N SER A 192 -8.49 13.11 -3.53
CA SER A 192 -9.14 14.43 -3.52
C SER A 192 -10.41 14.49 -2.67
N VAL A 193 -11.13 13.36 -2.56
CA VAL A 193 -12.31 13.22 -1.69
C VAL A 193 -11.85 12.87 -0.27
N MET A 194 -11.00 11.85 -0.12
CA MET A 194 -10.50 11.34 1.16
C MET A 194 -9.94 12.46 2.05
N ARG A 195 -9.11 13.34 1.51
CA ARG A 195 -8.45 14.44 2.26
C ARG A 195 -9.38 15.35 3.06
N LYS A 196 -10.67 15.41 2.69
CA LYS A 196 -11.66 16.26 3.36
C LYS A 196 -12.28 15.59 4.60
N TYR A 197 -12.18 14.28 4.69
CA TYR A 197 -12.91 13.48 5.67
C TYR A 197 -12.03 12.58 6.52
N ALA A 198 -10.84 12.20 6.01
CA ALA A 198 -9.96 11.30 6.70
C ALA A 198 -9.38 11.91 7.98
N SER A 199 -9.35 11.12 9.04
CA SER A 199 -8.64 11.45 10.28
C SER A 199 -7.19 10.96 10.28
N ALA A 200 -6.89 9.89 9.55
CA ALA A 200 -5.56 9.38 9.26
C ALA A 200 -5.59 8.64 7.93
N CYS A 201 -4.48 8.62 7.23
CA CYS A 201 -4.29 7.89 5.98
C CYS A 201 -2.85 7.44 5.83
N MET A 202 -2.66 6.31 5.17
CA MET A 202 -1.40 5.86 4.57
C MET A 202 -1.71 4.97 3.37
N ASP A 203 -0.73 4.77 2.51
CA ASP A 203 -0.87 3.79 1.46
C ASP A 203 -0.50 2.36 1.92
N THR A 204 -0.78 1.38 1.10
CA THR A 204 -0.51 -0.03 1.40
C THR A 204 0.78 -0.52 0.71
N SER A 205 1.83 0.29 0.74
CA SER A 205 3.15 -0.04 0.15
C SER A 205 3.77 -1.31 0.75
N ASP A 206 3.63 -1.50 2.07
CA ASP A 206 4.06 -2.71 2.80
C ASP A 206 2.93 -3.73 2.97
N GLY A 207 1.93 -3.70 2.08
CA GLY A 207 0.74 -4.54 2.16
C GLY A 207 -0.30 -4.04 3.18
N PHE A 208 -1.51 -4.56 3.05
CA PHE A 208 -2.65 -4.13 3.85
C PHE A 208 -2.47 -4.38 5.36
N ALA A 209 -1.93 -5.55 5.74
CA ALA A 209 -1.71 -5.88 7.15
C ALA A 209 -0.66 -4.96 7.79
N GLY A 210 0.43 -4.66 7.07
CA GLY A 210 1.48 -3.73 7.50
C GLY A 210 0.90 -2.34 7.77
N ALA A 211 0.10 -1.82 6.85
CA ALA A 211 -0.56 -0.53 6.98
C ALA A 211 -1.52 -0.48 8.18
N LEU A 212 -2.33 -1.53 8.40
CA LEU A 212 -3.20 -1.62 9.58
C LEU A 212 -2.42 -1.57 10.90
N HIS A 213 -1.33 -2.33 10.98
CA HIS A 213 -0.49 -2.34 12.16
C HIS A 213 0.17 -0.98 12.41
N THR A 214 0.68 -0.34 11.37
CA THR A 214 1.28 0.99 11.46
C THR A 214 0.28 2.04 11.96
N LEU A 215 -0.93 2.08 11.40
CA LEU A 215 -1.98 2.98 11.89
C LEU A 215 -2.34 2.69 13.35
N ALA A 216 -2.49 1.42 13.74
CA ALA A 216 -2.82 1.05 15.10
C ALA A 216 -1.72 1.43 16.10
N ASP A 217 -0.46 1.16 15.77
CA ASP A 217 0.70 1.47 16.62
C ASP A 217 0.87 2.97 16.83
N LEU A 218 0.86 3.76 15.75
CA LEU A 218 1.00 5.22 15.81
C LEU A 218 -0.12 5.89 16.58
N ASN A 219 -1.32 5.33 16.57
CA ASN A 219 -2.50 5.91 17.22
C ASN A 219 -2.87 5.22 18.54
N GLN A 220 -2.07 4.25 19.00
CA GLN A 220 -2.27 3.52 20.26
C GLN A 220 -3.68 2.92 20.39
N CYS A 221 -4.15 2.31 19.32
CA CYS A 221 -5.46 1.68 19.24
C CYS A 221 -5.38 0.30 18.57
N GLY A 222 -6.50 -0.40 18.52
CA GLY A 222 -6.65 -1.65 17.79
C GLY A 222 -7.44 -1.46 16.50
N PHE A 223 -7.76 -2.57 15.84
CA PHE A 223 -8.66 -2.60 14.70
C PHE A 223 -9.46 -3.91 14.66
N ALA A 224 -10.62 -3.85 14.02
CA ALA A 224 -11.41 -5.00 13.62
C ALA A 224 -11.75 -4.87 12.13
N VAL A 225 -11.25 -5.81 11.33
CA VAL A 225 -11.45 -5.88 9.87
C VAL A 225 -12.35 -7.07 9.55
N THR A 226 -13.27 -6.88 8.61
CA THR A 226 -14.20 -7.93 8.17
C THR A 226 -14.23 -8.00 6.65
N ASP A 227 -14.00 -9.21 6.14
CA ASP A 227 -14.09 -9.55 4.71
C ASP A 227 -13.52 -8.46 3.78
N PRO A 228 -12.18 -8.28 3.74
CA PRO A 228 -11.55 -7.28 2.87
C PRO A 228 -11.99 -7.45 1.40
N PRO A 229 -12.16 -6.35 0.65
CA PRO A 229 -12.55 -6.42 -0.76
C PRO A 229 -11.39 -6.93 -1.59
N TYR A 230 -11.50 -8.13 -2.14
CA TYR A 230 -10.47 -8.68 -3.00
C TYR A 230 -10.69 -8.36 -4.47
N LEU A 231 -9.59 -8.30 -5.22
CA LEU A 231 -9.64 -8.23 -6.68
C LEU A 231 -10.53 -9.38 -7.23
N PRO A 232 -11.45 -9.11 -8.16
CA PRO A 232 -12.28 -10.14 -8.77
C PRO A 232 -11.45 -11.31 -9.33
N GLY A 233 -11.83 -12.54 -8.98
CA GLY A 233 -11.13 -13.76 -9.38
C GLY A 233 -9.88 -14.11 -8.55
N ALA A 234 -9.41 -13.25 -7.64
CA ALA A 234 -8.26 -13.56 -6.80
C ALA A 234 -8.53 -14.73 -5.84
N VAL A 235 -9.71 -14.74 -5.22
CA VAL A 235 -10.16 -15.82 -4.33
C VAL A 235 -10.23 -17.16 -5.06
N ASP A 236 -10.85 -17.20 -6.25
CA ASP A 236 -10.95 -18.41 -7.06
C ASP A 236 -9.56 -18.94 -7.47
N CYS A 237 -8.64 -18.03 -7.77
CA CYS A 237 -7.28 -18.39 -8.12
C CYS A 237 -6.54 -19.02 -6.92
N PHE A 238 -6.65 -18.41 -5.74
CA PHE A 238 -6.06 -18.93 -4.51
C PHE A 238 -6.62 -20.30 -4.13
N GLN A 239 -7.93 -20.50 -4.28
CA GLN A 239 -8.56 -21.80 -4.06
C GLN A 239 -8.02 -22.87 -5.01
N ARG A 240 -7.82 -22.56 -6.31
CA ARG A 240 -7.19 -23.47 -7.28
C ARG A 240 -5.75 -23.82 -6.92
N LEU A 241 -5.01 -22.88 -6.33
CA LEU A 241 -3.64 -23.10 -5.84
C LEU A 241 -3.59 -23.80 -4.48
N GLY A 242 -4.74 -24.06 -3.83
CA GLY A 242 -4.78 -24.62 -2.49
C GLY A 242 -4.27 -23.67 -1.40
N LEU A 243 -4.27 -22.36 -1.67
CA LEU A 243 -3.79 -21.32 -0.76
C LEU A 243 -4.95 -20.73 0.06
N PRO A 244 -4.73 -20.41 1.35
CA PRO A 244 -5.72 -19.70 2.16
C PRO A 244 -6.00 -18.30 1.62
N ASN A 245 -7.28 -17.90 1.51
CA ASN A 245 -7.66 -16.55 1.06
C ASN A 245 -7.08 -15.43 1.94
N THR A 246 -6.82 -15.71 3.23
CA THR A 246 -6.19 -14.76 4.16
C THR A 246 -4.82 -14.27 3.70
N LEU A 247 -4.08 -15.06 2.90
CA LEU A 247 -2.80 -14.62 2.34
C LEU A 247 -2.96 -13.49 1.31
N LEU A 248 -4.15 -13.28 0.73
CA LEU A 248 -4.42 -12.15 -0.17
C LEU A 248 -4.31 -10.81 0.55
N CYS A 249 -4.65 -10.73 1.83
CA CYS A 249 -4.61 -9.50 2.61
C CYS A 249 -3.46 -9.44 3.64
N LEU A 250 -2.84 -10.57 3.96
CA LEU A 250 -1.82 -10.64 5.01
C LEU A 250 -0.39 -10.78 4.47
N GLY A 251 -0.21 -11.01 3.17
CA GLY A 251 1.09 -10.93 2.51
C GLY A 251 1.58 -9.48 2.39
N GLU A 252 2.89 -9.29 2.27
CA GLU A 252 3.55 -7.97 2.24
C GLU A 252 3.72 -7.38 0.83
N CYS A 253 3.08 -7.96 -0.19
CA CYS A 253 3.16 -7.35 -1.52
C CYS A 253 2.38 -6.04 -1.55
N GLY A 254 3.08 -4.95 -1.78
CA GLY A 254 2.50 -3.62 -1.87
C GLY A 254 1.53 -3.47 -3.04
N GLU A 255 0.46 -2.72 -2.83
CA GLU A 255 -0.58 -2.46 -3.83
C GLU A 255 -0.87 -0.97 -3.97
N TYR A 256 -0.36 -0.16 -3.04
CA TYR A 256 -0.47 1.31 -3.04
C TYR A 256 -1.93 1.81 -3.07
N GLU A 257 -2.84 1.02 -2.47
CA GLU A 257 -4.18 1.49 -2.15
C GLU A 257 -4.13 2.38 -0.90
N LEU A 258 -4.99 3.40 -0.85
CA LEU A 258 -5.10 4.27 0.32
C LEU A 258 -5.92 3.58 1.39
N LEU A 259 -5.32 3.32 2.55
CA LEU A 259 -5.99 2.88 3.77
C LEU A 259 -6.18 4.09 4.68
N PHE A 260 -7.42 4.40 5.01
CA PHE A 260 -7.72 5.61 5.79
C PHE A 260 -8.85 5.41 6.79
N THR A 261 -8.88 6.29 7.78
CA THR A 261 -9.89 6.28 8.83
C THR A 261 -10.79 7.51 8.73
N VAL A 262 -12.08 7.32 8.98
CA VAL A 262 -13.09 8.38 8.93
C VAL A 262 -13.96 8.35 10.18
N ASN A 263 -14.26 9.51 10.75
CA ASN A 263 -15.27 9.58 11.79
C ASN A 263 -16.63 9.15 11.22
N SER A 264 -17.31 8.23 11.88
CA SER A 264 -18.59 7.65 11.42
C SER A 264 -19.66 8.72 11.06
N LYS A 265 -19.63 9.88 11.73
CA LYS A 265 -20.52 11.01 11.41
C LYS A 265 -20.30 11.62 10.03
N ASN A 266 -19.08 11.49 9.49
CA ASN A 266 -18.69 12.04 8.19
C ASN A 266 -18.87 11.05 7.03
N GLU A 267 -19.09 9.76 7.31
CA GLU A 267 -19.22 8.72 6.28
C GLU A 267 -20.29 9.03 5.23
N PRO A 268 -21.53 9.44 5.59
CA PRO A 268 -22.56 9.70 4.60
C PRO A 268 -22.18 10.81 3.62
N ALA A 269 -21.53 11.87 4.10
CA ALA A 269 -21.07 12.99 3.28
C ALA A 269 -19.91 12.55 2.36
N MET A 270 -18.94 11.83 2.89
CA MET A 270 -17.82 11.28 2.12
C MET A 270 -18.31 10.36 0.99
N LEU A 271 -19.19 9.42 1.30
CA LEU A 271 -19.72 8.47 0.30
C LEU A 271 -20.58 9.15 -0.76
N ALA A 272 -21.30 10.21 -0.39
CA ALA A 272 -22.06 11.03 -1.34
C ALA A 272 -21.12 11.77 -2.31
N GLU A 273 -20.06 12.37 -1.80
CA GLU A 273 -19.07 13.08 -2.62
C GLU A 273 -18.27 12.09 -3.51
N ALA A 274 -17.89 10.93 -3.00
CA ALA A 274 -17.22 9.89 -3.78
C ALA A 274 -18.07 9.49 -5.01
N ARG A 275 -19.38 9.24 -4.81
CA ARG A 275 -20.30 8.95 -5.92
C ARG A 275 -20.37 10.08 -6.93
N GLN A 276 -20.41 11.34 -6.48
CA GLN A 276 -20.41 12.50 -7.37
C GLN A 276 -19.10 12.64 -8.16
N ALA A 277 -17.99 12.30 -7.53
CA ALA A 277 -16.66 12.32 -8.14
C ALA A 277 -16.39 11.09 -9.05
N GLY A 278 -17.31 10.10 -9.08
CA GLY A 278 -17.14 8.88 -9.87
C GLY A 278 -16.15 7.88 -9.30
N CYS A 279 -15.87 7.92 -7.98
CA CYS A 279 -15.04 6.94 -7.30
C CYS A 279 -15.83 6.21 -6.20
N ALA A 280 -15.23 5.13 -5.68
CA ALA A 280 -15.82 4.31 -4.62
C ALA A 280 -14.81 4.09 -3.50
N PHE A 281 -15.32 3.99 -2.28
CA PHE A 281 -14.55 3.56 -1.11
C PHE A 281 -15.14 2.28 -0.54
N TYR A 282 -14.27 1.42 -0.06
CA TYR A 282 -14.63 0.12 0.50
C TYR A 282 -14.46 0.15 2.01
N ARG A 283 -15.56 0.07 2.75
CA ARG A 283 -15.50 -0.06 4.21
C ARG A 283 -15.00 -1.45 4.57
N VAL A 284 -13.88 -1.51 5.29
CA VAL A 284 -13.23 -2.78 5.66
C VAL A 284 -13.30 -3.10 7.15
N GLY A 285 -13.75 -2.14 7.97
CA GLY A 285 -13.81 -2.35 9.41
C GLY A 285 -13.87 -1.06 10.20
N GLU A 286 -13.30 -1.11 11.39
CA GLU A 286 -13.24 0.01 12.31
C GLU A 286 -11.99 -0.03 13.19
N MET A 287 -11.58 1.13 13.69
CA MET A 287 -10.59 1.24 14.74
C MET A 287 -11.24 0.94 16.10
N THR A 288 -10.54 0.19 16.95
CA THR A 288 -11.00 -0.24 18.26
C THR A 288 -10.08 0.28 19.37
N GLU A 289 -10.50 0.21 20.64
CA GLU A 289 -9.63 0.59 21.76
C GLU A 289 -8.43 -0.34 21.90
N ALA A 290 -8.62 -1.64 21.62
CA ALA A 290 -7.56 -2.65 21.71
C ALA A 290 -7.89 -3.85 20.84
N GLY A 291 -6.89 -4.76 20.67
CA GLY A 291 -7.02 -5.96 19.84
C GLY A 291 -6.79 -5.67 18.36
N ARG A 292 -6.49 -6.71 17.59
CA ARG A 292 -6.18 -6.63 16.15
C ARG A 292 -6.79 -7.81 15.45
N MET A 293 -8.03 -7.66 15.06
CA MET A 293 -8.85 -8.77 14.60
C MET A 293 -9.12 -8.71 13.10
N LEU A 294 -8.99 -9.85 12.45
CA LEU A 294 -9.48 -10.09 11.11
C LEU A 294 -10.59 -11.13 11.16
N HIS A 295 -11.77 -10.79 10.67
CA HIS A 295 -12.87 -11.72 10.44
C HIS A 295 -12.97 -12.02 8.94
N GLN A 296 -12.81 -13.28 8.57
CA GLN A 296 -12.86 -13.69 7.17
C GLN A 296 -13.35 -15.12 7.02
N ASP A 297 -14.24 -15.37 6.06
CA ASP A 297 -14.79 -16.68 5.76
C ASP A 297 -15.39 -17.36 7.04
N GLY A 298 -16.04 -16.58 7.90
CA GLY A 298 -16.64 -17.04 9.16
C GLY A 298 -15.63 -17.41 10.25
N LYS A 299 -14.35 -17.10 10.08
CA LYS A 299 -13.28 -17.30 11.07
C LYS A 299 -12.79 -15.96 11.60
N ALA A 300 -12.31 -15.99 12.84
CA ALA A 300 -11.64 -14.86 13.46
C ALA A 300 -10.15 -15.17 13.64
N PHE A 301 -9.29 -14.20 13.34
CA PHE A 301 -7.84 -14.28 13.47
C PHE A 301 -7.36 -13.13 14.34
N ASP A 302 -6.65 -13.43 15.41
CA ASP A 302 -5.93 -12.41 16.18
C ASP A 302 -4.58 -12.12 15.52
N LEU A 303 -4.45 -10.92 14.97
CA LEU A 303 -3.25 -10.49 14.26
C LEU A 303 -2.24 -9.78 15.18
N SER A 304 -2.47 -9.74 16.49
CA SER A 304 -1.59 -9.00 17.45
C SER A 304 -0.14 -9.50 17.41
N ALA A 305 0.06 -10.80 17.19
CA ALA A 305 1.39 -11.42 17.07
C ALA A 305 1.95 -11.41 15.63
N LEU A 306 1.20 -10.94 14.63
CA LEU A 306 1.66 -10.89 13.24
C LEU A 306 2.63 -9.72 13.07
N ARG A 307 3.94 -10.03 13.09
CA ARG A 307 5.05 -9.10 12.96
C ARG A 307 6.17 -9.73 12.11
N LEU A 308 5.78 -10.35 11.00
CA LEU A 308 6.74 -10.92 10.06
C LEU A 308 7.09 -9.88 9.00
N SER A 309 8.34 -9.79 8.62
CA SER A 309 8.75 -9.16 7.39
C SER A 309 9.33 -10.17 6.42
N ALA A 310 8.97 -10.08 5.15
CA ALA A 310 9.52 -10.93 4.10
C ALA A 310 11.04 -10.75 3.98
N ARG A 311 11.54 -9.57 4.31
CA ARG A 311 12.98 -9.23 4.35
C ARG A 311 13.79 -10.02 5.40
N ASP A 312 13.12 -10.60 6.40
CA ASP A 312 13.77 -11.44 7.43
C ASP A 312 14.03 -12.89 6.95
N PHE A 313 13.57 -13.22 5.74
CA PHE A 313 13.67 -14.57 5.19
C PHE A 313 14.53 -14.61 3.93
N THR A 314 15.28 -15.71 3.78
CA THR A 314 16.15 -15.92 2.61
C THR A 314 15.35 -16.16 1.33
N THR A 315 14.13 -16.70 1.45
CA THR A 315 13.26 -16.97 0.29
C THR A 315 11.79 -16.64 0.59
N PRO A 316 11.01 -16.23 -0.43
CA PRO A 316 9.57 -16.01 -0.28
C PRO A 316 8.81 -17.25 0.23
N ARG A 317 9.26 -18.47 -0.13
CA ARG A 317 8.64 -19.71 0.37
C ARG A 317 8.81 -19.89 1.87
N GLN A 318 9.95 -19.49 2.45
CA GLN A 318 10.17 -19.53 3.90
C GLN A 318 9.25 -18.53 4.62
N TYR A 319 9.14 -17.32 4.08
CA TYR A 319 8.21 -16.32 4.59
C TYR A 319 6.75 -16.82 4.58
N LEU A 320 6.26 -17.33 3.44
CA LEU A 320 4.90 -17.87 3.34
C LEU A 320 4.63 -19.03 4.30
N ALA A 321 5.63 -19.92 4.50
CA ALA A 321 5.51 -21.01 5.45
C ALA A 321 5.44 -20.51 6.91
N ALA A 322 6.18 -19.45 7.26
CA ALA A 322 6.11 -18.83 8.57
C ALA A 322 4.76 -18.12 8.79
N LEU A 323 4.31 -17.35 7.80
CA LEU A 323 3.01 -16.66 7.82
C LEU A 323 1.86 -17.67 7.98
N SER A 324 1.87 -18.77 7.21
CA SER A 324 0.84 -19.83 7.31
C SER A 324 0.80 -20.48 8.70
N ARG A 325 1.95 -20.69 9.34
CA ARG A 325 2.01 -21.24 10.72
C ARG A 325 1.42 -20.26 11.74
N LEU A 326 1.73 -18.96 11.62
CA LEU A 326 1.14 -17.94 12.50
C LEU A 326 -0.37 -17.85 12.35
N LEU A 327 -0.87 -17.90 11.12
CA LEU A 327 -2.31 -17.88 10.85
C LEU A 327 -3.04 -19.10 11.42
N ALA A 328 -2.41 -20.28 11.33
CA ALA A 328 -2.98 -21.48 11.95
C ALA A 328 -3.05 -21.36 13.48
N ALA A 329 -2.06 -20.75 14.12
CA ALA A 329 -2.06 -20.48 15.56
C ALA A 329 -3.08 -19.40 15.95
N ALA A 330 -3.18 -18.33 15.16
CA ALA A 330 -4.11 -17.20 15.38
C ALA A 330 -5.59 -17.64 15.31
N SER A 331 -5.91 -18.61 14.45
CA SER A 331 -7.29 -19.14 14.33
C SER A 331 -7.68 -20.14 15.42
N ALA A 332 -6.71 -20.80 16.04
CA ALA A 332 -6.97 -21.82 17.06
C ALA A 332 -7.36 -21.24 18.45
N GLY A 333 -7.07 -19.96 18.68
CA GLY A 333 -7.30 -19.29 19.97
C GLY A 333 -8.64 -18.57 20.11
N VAL A 334 -9.44 -18.43 19.05
CA VAL A 334 -10.67 -17.63 19.04
C VAL A 334 -11.88 -18.53 18.79
N ALA A 335 -12.76 -18.69 19.79
CA ALA A 335 -14.05 -19.37 19.62
C ALA A 335 -14.93 -18.56 18.65
N ALA A 336 -15.57 -19.23 17.69
CA ALA A 336 -16.44 -18.61 16.69
C ALA A 336 -17.55 -17.79 17.37
N MET A 337 -17.63 -16.49 17.07
CA MET A 337 -18.80 -15.69 17.40
C MET A 337 -19.95 -16.04 16.44
N PRO A 338 -21.22 -16.08 16.90
CA PRO A 338 -22.36 -16.34 16.03
C PRO A 338 -22.53 -15.19 15.03
N CYS A 339 -22.63 -15.52 13.74
CA CYS A 339 -22.99 -14.59 12.69
C CYS A 339 -24.39 -14.02 12.92
N ASN A 340 -24.51 -12.74 13.22
CA ASN A 340 -25.76 -12.01 13.08
C ASN A 340 -25.91 -11.60 11.60
N HIS A 341 -26.59 -12.45 10.83
CA HIS A 341 -27.10 -12.09 9.51
C HIS A 341 -28.39 -11.28 9.68
N ASP A 342 -28.25 -9.96 9.78
CA ASP A 342 -29.32 -9.02 9.48
C ASP A 342 -28.69 -7.75 8.87
N VAL A 343 -28.39 -7.82 7.57
CA VAL A 343 -28.23 -6.62 6.75
C VAL A 343 -29.17 -6.74 5.58
N CYS A 344 -30.26 -6.02 5.74
CA CYS A 344 -31.32 -5.76 4.81
C CYS A 344 -30.79 -5.37 3.41
N LEU A 345 -31.06 -6.25 2.44
CA LEU A 345 -31.07 -5.91 1.02
C LEU A 345 -32.37 -5.12 0.76
N THR A 346 -32.27 -3.82 0.56
CA THR A 346 -33.32 -3.06 -0.13
C THR A 346 -32.69 -2.22 -1.23
N ALA A 347 -33.26 -2.41 -2.40
CA ALA A 347 -33.08 -1.94 -3.75
C ALA A 347 -32.52 -0.54 -3.98
#